data_ef29f327966fba4f401f762afeb9008f
#
_entry.id   ef29f327966fba4f401f762afeb9008f
#
_cell.length_a   1.000
_cell.length_b   1.000
_cell.length_c   1.000
_cell.angle_alpha   90.00
_cell.angle_beta   90.00
_cell.angle_gamma   90.00
#
_symmetry.space_group_name_H-M   'P 1'
#
loop_
_entity.id
_entity.type
_entity.pdbx_description
1 polymer ?
#
loop_
_entity_poly.entity_id
_entity_poly.type
_entity_poly.pdbx_seq_one_letter_code
_entity_poly.pdbx_strand_id
1 'polypeptide(L)'
;DKLVDYSEDKKEFSFASPYRFSIRLAYQTPVKVDFEGEEKEAIPGTFEDCLIYTNYDLFKKIKVTDSGNLVEQTHDLLNSNDTFEMIHEKIYKMLRAGKSEQKAEFALDVIFEISPDELSVPPYINQGLMWLQDYLHPED
;
A
#
# COMPACT_ATOMS: atom_id res chain seq x y z
N ASP A 1 10.71 17.58 -20.32
CA ASP A 1 9.57 18.52 -20.37
C ASP A 1 8.25 17.91 -20.85
N LYS A 2 8.12 16.57 -20.99
CA LYS A 2 6.89 15.91 -21.41
C LYS A 2 6.16 15.14 -20.29
N LEU A 3 6.61 15.27 -19.05
CA LEU A 3 5.97 14.70 -17.87
C LEU A 3 4.91 15.63 -17.24
N VAL A 4 4.62 16.78 -17.86
CA VAL A 4 3.78 17.84 -17.28
C VAL A 4 2.29 17.66 -17.53
N ASP A 5 1.88 16.81 -18.45
CA ASP A 5 0.46 16.52 -18.73
C ASP A 5 -0.01 15.21 -18.07
N TYR A 6 0.35 15.02 -16.82
CA TYR A 6 -0.04 13.87 -16.04
C TYR A 6 -1.45 14.10 -15.47
N SER A 7 -2.47 13.58 -16.15
CA SER A 7 -3.79 13.41 -15.56
C SER A 7 -3.86 12.04 -14.86
N GLU A 8 -4.63 11.90 -13.79
CA GLU A 8 -4.83 10.62 -13.07
C GLU A 8 -5.23 9.46 -14.02
N ASP A 9 -5.85 9.76 -15.14
CA ASP A 9 -6.26 8.79 -16.15
C ASP A 9 -5.14 8.32 -17.08
N LYS A 10 -3.97 8.96 -17.06
CA LYS A 10 -2.85 8.64 -17.96
C LYS A 10 -1.63 8.14 -17.21
N LYS A 11 -1.73 6.94 -16.67
CA LYS A 11 -0.60 6.24 -16.04
C LYS A 11 0.35 5.60 -17.04
N GLU A 12 0.03 5.67 -18.35
CA GLU A 12 0.73 4.98 -19.40
C GLU A 12 1.25 5.94 -20.49
N PHE A 13 2.48 5.74 -20.90
CA PHE A 13 3.14 6.50 -21.94
C PHE A 13 3.76 5.56 -22.97
N SER A 14 3.40 5.72 -24.25
CA SER A 14 3.98 4.97 -25.35
C SER A 14 4.85 5.87 -26.21
N PHE A 15 6.01 5.37 -26.57
CA PHE A 15 6.98 6.08 -27.41
C PHE A 15 7.16 5.35 -28.74
N ALA A 16 6.95 6.08 -29.84
CA ALA A 16 7.14 5.57 -31.17
C ALA A 16 8.44 6.14 -31.76
N SER A 17 9.56 5.45 -31.61
CA SER A 17 10.79 5.72 -32.37
C SER A 17 11.93 4.81 -31.93
N PRO A 18 12.88 4.50 -32.78
CA PRO A 18 13.08 3.21 -33.43
C PRO A 18 12.89 2.01 -32.50
N TYR A 19 12.78 2.30 -31.20
CA TYR A 19 12.47 1.31 -30.16
C TYR A 19 11.07 1.60 -29.63
N ARG A 20 10.09 0.75 -29.96
CA ARG A 20 8.75 0.82 -29.34
C ARG A 20 8.85 0.35 -27.90
N PHE A 21 8.59 1.22 -26.95
CA PHE A 21 8.46 0.87 -25.54
C PHE A 21 7.32 1.67 -24.89
N SER A 22 6.75 1.10 -23.86
CA SER A 22 5.75 1.75 -23.02
C SER A 22 6.24 1.82 -21.62
N ILE A 23 5.86 2.88 -20.90
CA ILE A 23 6.11 3.07 -19.49
C ILE A 23 4.76 3.22 -18.79
N ARG A 24 4.57 2.49 -17.71
CA ARG A 24 3.46 2.68 -16.80
C ARG A 24 3.96 3.12 -15.44
N LEU A 25 3.31 4.11 -14.87
CA LEU A 25 3.56 4.55 -13.50
C LEU A 25 2.58 3.83 -12.56
N ALA A 26 3.13 3.25 -11.50
CA ALA A 26 2.37 2.69 -10.39
C ALA A 26 2.72 3.47 -9.12
N TYR A 27 1.72 4.09 -8.51
CA TYR A 27 1.86 4.88 -7.29
C TYR A 27 0.63 4.70 -6.40
N GLN A 28 0.79 5.00 -5.12
CA GLN A 28 -0.27 4.87 -4.14
C GLN A 28 -1.50 5.68 -4.56
N THR A 29 -2.64 5.02 -4.50
CA THR A 29 -3.96 5.61 -4.72
C THR A 29 -4.75 5.56 -3.42
N PRO A 30 -5.78 6.41 -3.25
CA PRO A 30 -6.66 6.33 -2.09
C PRO A 30 -7.21 4.91 -1.88
N VAL A 31 -7.25 4.48 -0.63
CA VAL A 31 -7.77 3.17 -0.22
C VAL A 31 -8.99 3.40 0.66
N LYS A 32 -10.09 2.73 0.32
CA LYS A 32 -11.31 2.75 1.12
C LYS A 32 -11.23 1.70 2.23
N VAL A 33 -11.57 2.11 3.44
CA VAL A 33 -11.63 1.26 4.62
C VAL A 33 -12.96 1.43 5.33
N ASP A 34 -13.45 0.36 5.94
CA ASP A 34 -14.60 0.45 6.87
C ASP A 34 -14.06 0.82 8.27
N PHE A 35 -14.36 2.02 8.71
CA PHE A 35 -14.04 2.49 10.04
C PHE A 35 -15.32 2.67 10.85
N GLU A 36 -15.58 1.74 11.77
CA GLU A 36 -16.77 1.76 12.65
C GLU A 36 -18.11 1.79 11.90
N GLY A 37 -18.19 1.14 10.75
CA GLY A 37 -19.40 1.11 9.91
C GLY A 37 -19.53 2.29 8.95
N GLU A 38 -18.53 3.17 8.89
CA GLU A 38 -18.44 4.26 7.93
C GLU A 38 -17.30 4.04 6.94
N GLU A 39 -17.56 4.23 5.65
CA GLU A 39 -16.51 4.23 4.63
C GLU A 39 -15.64 5.47 4.79
N LYS A 40 -14.36 5.28 5.08
CA LYS A 40 -13.33 6.33 5.12
C LYS A 40 -12.32 6.11 4.01
N GLU A 41 -11.72 7.19 3.54
CA GLU A 41 -10.68 7.16 2.53
C GLU A 41 -9.32 7.47 3.16
N ALA A 42 -8.40 6.50 3.10
CA ALA A 42 -7.01 6.70 3.48
C ALA A 42 -6.20 7.10 2.25
N ILE A 43 -5.32 8.09 2.39
CA ILE A 43 -4.37 8.50 1.35
C ILE A 43 -2.97 8.04 1.77
N PRO A 44 -2.53 6.85 1.32
CA PRO A 44 -1.23 6.32 1.71
C PRO A 44 -0.10 7.17 1.13
N GLY A 45 0.94 7.40 1.90
CA GLY A 45 2.14 8.10 1.45
C GLY A 45 3.33 7.18 1.19
N THR A 46 3.24 5.91 1.58
CA THR A 46 4.28 4.89 1.41
C THR A 46 3.66 3.54 1.05
N PHE A 47 4.52 2.58 0.68
CA PHE A 47 4.06 1.19 0.44
C PHE A 47 3.49 0.57 1.72
N GLU A 48 4.16 0.79 2.84
CA GLU A 48 3.86 0.15 4.11
C GLU A 48 2.48 0.59 4.64
N ASP A 49 2.19 1.88 4.63
CA ASP A 49 0.86 2.37 5.04
C ASP A 49 -0.23 1.98 4.03
N CYS A 50 0.09 1.90 2.73
CA CYS A 50 -0.82 1.37 1.74
C CYS A 50 -1.15 -0.12 1.99
N LEU A 51 -0.14 -0.92 2.37
CA LEU A 51 -0.33 -2.33 2.73
C LEU A 51 -1.25 -2.47 3.94
N ILE A 52 -1.07 -1.64 4.97
CA ILE A 52 -1.92 -1.64 6.16
C ILE A 52 -3.37 -1.31 5.79
N TYR A 53 -3.62 -0.24 5.02
CA TYR A 53 -4.99 0.13 4.67
C TYR A 53 -5.65 -0.85 3.70
N THR A 54 -4.90 -1.45 2.78
CA THR A 54 -5.41 -2.51 1.90
C THR A 54 -5.83 -3.75 2.69
N ASN A 55 -5.16 -4.01 3.82
CA ASN A 55 -5.41 -5.15 4.70
C ASN A 55 -5.94 -4.71 6.07
N TYR A 56 -6.72 -3.63 6.12
CA TYR A 56 -7.15 -2.98 7.34
C TYR A 56 -7.78 -3.95 8.35
N ASP A 57 -8.73 -4.74 7.90
CA ASP A 57 -9.42 -5.73 8.73
C ASP A 57 -8.52 -6.85 9.22
N LEU A 58 -7.53 -7.25 8.40
CA LEU A 58 -6.57 -8.27 8.77
C LEU A 58 -5.68 -7.76 9.91
N PHE A 59 -5.07 -6.58 9.77
CA PHE A 59 -4.25 -5.97 10.82
C PHE A 59 -5.04 -5.67 12.09
N LYS A 60 -6.33 -5.36 11.98
CA LYS A 60 -7.21 -5.12 13.12
C LYS A 60 -7.55 -6.39 13.90
N LYS A 61 -7.55 -7.57 13.25
CA LYS A 61 -7.98 -8.85 13.84
C LYS A 61 -6.84 -9.81 14.12
N ILE A 62 -5.64 -9.52 13.67
CA ILE A 62 -4.50 -10.43 13.79
C ILE A 62 -4.18 -10.76 15.26
N LYS A 63 -3.81 -12.00 15.50
CA LYS A 63 -3.18 -12.40 16.77
C LYS A 63 -1.68 -12.32 16.63
N VAL A 64 -1.11 -11.28 17.17
CA VAL A 64 0.33 -11.08 17.15
C VAL A 64 1.00 -12.08 18.09
N THR A 65 2.06 -12.70 17.65
CA THR A 65 2.79 -13.72 18.42
C THR A 65 4.03 -13.15 19.10
N ASP A 66 4.63 -12.11 18.54
CA ASP A 66 5.80 -11.44 19.10
C ASP A 66 5.44 -10.04 19.60
N SER A 67 5.61 -9.80 20.89
CA SER A 67 5.25 -8.54 21.53
C SER A 67 6.29 -7.45 21.26
N GLY A 68 5.80 -6.25 20.94
CA GLY A 68 6.62 -5.05 20.72
C GLY A 68 7.01 -4.83 19.26
N ASN A 69 6.66 -5.74 18.35
CA ASN A 69 6.93 -5.57 16.93
C ASN A 69 6.00 -4.50 16.27
N LEU A 70 6.30 -4.10 15.04
CA LEU A 70 5.54 -3.04 14.36
C LEU A 70 4.14 -3.51 13.90
N VAL A 71 3.92 -4.81 13.76
CA VAL A 71 2.59 -5.38 13.47
C VAL A 71 1.70 -5.25 14.70
N GLU A 72 2.21 -5.54 15.92
CA GLU A 72 1.46 -5.32 17.17
C GLU A 72 1.14 -3.83 17.36
N GLN A 73 2.12 -2.96 17.17
CA GLN A 73 1.90 -1.52 17.29
C GLN A 73 0.83 -1.04 16.30
N THR A 74 0.83 -1.57 15.07
CA THR A 74 -0.21 -1.29 14.07
C THR A 74 -1.57 -1.80 14.55
N HIS A 75 -1.64 -3.06 15.01
CA HIS A 75 -2.86 -3.66 15.57
C HIS A 75 -3.43 -2.79 16.70
N ASP A 76 -2.61 -2.37 17.65
CA ASP A 76 -3.02 -1.56 18.79
C ASP A 76 -3.53 -0.17 18.37
N LEU A 77 -2.87 0.46 17.40
CA LEU A 77 -3.33 1.72 16.83
C LEU A 77 -4.71 1.58 16.18
N LEU A 78 -4.92 0.53 15.35
CA LEU A 78 -6.18 0.28 14.67
C LEU A 78 -7.34 -0.08 15.61
N ASN A 79 -7.04 -0.58 16.81
CA ASN A 79 -8.01 -0.91 17.85
C ASN A 79 -8.09 0.14 18.97
N SER A 80 -7.40 1.27 18.84
CA SER A 80 -7.49 2.37 19.78
C SER A 80 -8.85 3.10 19.67
N ASN A 81 -9.18 3.91 20.69
CA ASN A 81 -10.36 4.78 20.65
C ASN A 81 -10.10 6.12 19.94
N ASP A 82 -9.06 6.19 19.11
CA ASP A 82 -8.72 7.39 18.36
C ASP A 82 -9.63 7.55 17.14
N THR A 83 -9.76 8.79 16.64
CA THR A 83 -10.43 9.03 15.35
C THR A 83 -9.60 8.47 14.20
N PHE A 84 -10.24 8.26 13.06
CA PHE A 84 -9.56 7.76 11.86
C PHE A 84 -8.36 8.64 11.47
N GLU A 85 -8.51 9.95 11.54
CA GLU A 85 -7.46 10.93 11.22
C GLU A 85 -6.27 10.82 12.20
N MET A 86 -6.55 10.60 13.47
CA MET A 86 -5.49 10.41 14.50
C MET A 86 -4.74 9.10 14.27
N ILE A 87 -5.45 8.02 13.96
CA ILE A 87 -4.85 6.74 13.63
C ILE A 87 -3.96 6.89 12.39
N HIS A 88 -4.46 7.54 11.34
CA HIS A 88 -3.71 7.79 10.11
C HIS A 88 -2.42 8.58 10.39
N GLU A 89 -2.50 9.63 11.18
CA GLU A 89 -1.32 10.42 11.57
C GLU A 89 -0.30 9.60 12.38
N LYS A 90 -0.76 8.74 13.30
CA LYS A 90 0.11 7.90 14.12
C LYS A 90 0.80 6.82 13.30
N ILE A 91 0.08 6.14 12.40
CA ILE A 91 0.66 5.16 11.47
C ILE A 91 1.72 5.85 10.59
N TYR A 92 1.38 7.00 10.03
CA TYR A 92 2.33 7.77 9.24
C TYR A 92 3.60 8.12 10.01
N LYS A 93 3.47 8.60 11.26
CA LYS A 93 4.62 8.92 12.11
C LYS A 93 5.43 7.67 12.47
N MET A 94 4.78 6.58 12.83
CA MET A 94 5.42 5.31 13.16
C MET A 94 6.29 4.79 12.00
N LEU A 95 5.79 4.85 10.78
CA LEU A 95 6.48 4.31 9.60
C LEU A 95 7.48 5.29 8.95
N ARG A 96 7.32 6.60 9.15
CA ARG A 96 8.19 7.63 8.58
C ARG A 96 9.19 8.25 9.54
N ALA A 97 8.90 8.27 10.84
CA ALA A 97 9.77 8.90 11.83
C ALA A 97 11.08 8.14 12.04
N GLY A 98 11.16 6.93 11.55
CA GLY A 98 12.34 6.10 11.58
C GLY A 98 13.07 6.04 10.25
N LYS A 99 14.35 5.87 10.35
CA LYS A 99 15.31 5.55 9.30
C LYS A 99 14.81 4.35 8.46
N SER A 100 15.43 4.09 7.32
CA SER A 100 15.19 2.92 6.46
C SER A 100 15.09 1.57 7.20
N GLU A 101 15.67 1.50 8.39
CA GLU A 101 15.63 0.34 9.29
C GLU A 101 14.20 -0.04 9.70
N GLN A 102 13.33 0.91 10.05
CA GLN A 102 11.95 0.62 10.49
C GLN A 102 11.07 0.04 9.38
N LYS A 103 11.32 0.41 8.13
CA LYS A 103 10.59 -0.15 6.99
C LYS A 103 10.96 -1.61 6.74
N ALA A 104 12.25 -1.93 6.86
CA ALA A 104 12.74 -3.30 6.75
C ALA A 104 12.25 -4.14 7.94
N GLU A 105 12.24 -3.57 9.14
CA GLU A 105 11.69 -4.20 10.35
C GLU A 105 10.20 -4.51 10.17
N PHE A 106 9.39 -3.53 9.77
CA PHE A 106 7.97 -3.76 9.50
C PHE A 106 7.74 -4.87 8.45
N ALA A 107 8.53 -4.87 7.36
CA ALA A 107 8.40 -5.90 6.34
C ALA A 107 8.70 -7.31 6.87
N LEU A 108 9.71 -7.43 7.73
CA LEU A 108 10.05 -8.70 8.38
C LEU A 108 8.95 -9.12 9.36
N ASP A 109 8.47 -8.21 10.21
CA ASP A 109 7.39 -8.47 11.15
C ASP A 109 6.12 -8.97 10.43
N VAL A 110 5.76 -8.33 9.30
CA VAL A 110 4.63 -8.78 8.47
C VAL A 110 4.83 -10.20 7.96
N ILE A 111 6.02 -10.54 7.46
CA ILE A 111 6.33 -11.89 6.96
C ILE A 111 6.27 -12.93 8.07
N PHE A 112 6.66 -12.58 9.30
CA PHE A 112 6.63 -13.49 10.45
C PHE A 112 5.23 -13.68 11.03
N GLU A 113 4.40 -12.62 11.04
CA GLU A 113 3.10 -12.63 11.69
C GLU A 113 1.95 -13.00 10.76
N ILE A 114 2.08 -12.76 9.45
CA ILE A 114 0.99 -12.88 8.48
C ILE A 114 1.39 -13.85 7.37
N SER A 115 0.53 -14.83 7.11
CA SER A 115 0.70 -15.68 5.93
C SER A 115 0.57 -14.85 4.65
N PRO A 116 1.47 -15.03 3.65
CA PRO A 116 1.34 -14.37 2.36
C PRO A 116 -0.01 -14.58 1.67
N ASP A 117 -0.65 -15.74 1.89
CA ASP A 117 -1.95 -16.08 1.31
C ASP A 117 -3.11 -15.28 1.91
N GLU A 118 -2.90 -14.65 3.07
CA GLU A 118 -3.89 -13.80 3.73
C GLU A 118 -3.76 -12.32 3.33
N LEU A 119 -2.61 -11.94 2.74
CA LEU A 119 -2.33 -10.56 2.36
C LEU A 119 -2.90 -10.22 0.99
N SER A 120 -3.67 -9.15 0.94
CA SER A 120 -4.07 -8.51 -0.32
C SER A 120 -2.97 -7.56 -0.80
N VAL A 121 -2.64 -7.66 -2.08
CA VAL A 121 -1.67 -6.77 -2.72
C VAL A 121 -2.28 -5.37 -2.90
N PRO A 122 -1.57 -4.29 -2.56
CA PRO A 122 -2.03 -2.93 -2.81
C PRO A 122 -2.49 -2.72 -4.26
N PRO A 123 -3.65 -2.07 -4.47
CA PRO A 123 -4.28 -1.98 -5.79
C PRO A 123 -3.37 -1.43 -6.89
N TYR A 124 -2.55 -0.42 -6.58
CA TYR A 124 -1.66 0.18 -7.56
C TYR A 124 -0.55 -0.77 -8.04
N ILE A 125 -0.07 -1.67 -7.17
CA ILE A 125 0.92 -2.70 -7.52
C ILE A 125 0.24 -3.75 -8.41
N ASN A 126 -0.93 -4.24 -8.00
CA ASN A 126 -1.67 -5.22 -8.77
C ASN A 126 -1.99 -4.72 -10.18
N GLN A 127 -2.46 -3.49 -10.30
CA GLN A 127 -2.70 -2.83 -11.60
C GLN A 127 -1.44 -2.73 -12.46
N GLY A 128 -0.29 -2.41 -11.84
CA GLY A 128 0.99 -2.36 -12.54
C GLY A 128 1.44 -3.73 -13.05
N LEU A 129 1.28 -4.77 -12.24
CA LEU A 129 1.62 -6.14 -12.62
C LEU A 129 0.70 -6.69 -13.71
N MET A 130 -0.60 -6.45 -13.63
CA MET A 130 -1.57 -6.84 -14.67
C MET A 130 -1.23 -6.17 -16.00
N TRP A 131 -0.97 -4.86 -15.99
CA TRP A 131 -0.55 -4.15 -17.20
C TRP A 131 0.74 -4.74 -17.79
N LEU A 132 1.73 -5.08 -16.96
CA LEU A 132 2.97 -5.69 -17.43
C LEU A 132 2.71 -7.07 -18.04
N GLN A 133 1.85 -7.86 -17.44
CA GLN A 133 1.44 -9.17 -17.95
C GLN A 133 0.79 -9.02 -19.34
N ASP A 134 -0.17 -8.13 -19.47
CA ASP A 134 -0.87 -7.88 -20.74
C ASP A 134 0.09 -7.34 -21.82
N TYR A 135 1.05 -6.50 -21.41
CA TYR A 135 2.08 -5.96 -22.32
C TYR A 135 3.04 -7.03 -22.82
N LEU A 136 3.42 -7.99 -21.97
CA LEU A 136 4.35 -9.08 -22.33
C LEU A 136 3.66 -10.25 -23.04
N HIS A 137 2.37 -10.43 -22.80
CA HIS A 137 1.53 -11.47 -23.39
C HIS A 137 0.25 -10.86 -23.98
N PRO A 138 0.38 -10.03 -25.04
CA PRO A 138 -0.81 -9.53 -25.70
C PRO A 138 -1.61 -10.73 -26.23
N GLU A 139 -2.87 -10.82 -25.82
CA GLU A 139 -3.78 -11.78 -26.43
C GLU A 139 -3.91 -11.46 -27.92
N ASP A 140 -3.69 -12.45 -28.78
CA ASP A 140 -3.77 -12.35 -30.24
C ASP A 140 -5.17 -12.00 -30.74
#